data_2bbe896c790ac5187dec2b4dc094ac54
#
_entry.id   2bbe896c790ac5187dec2b4dc094ac54
#
_cell.length_a   1.000
_cell.length_b   1.000
_cell.length_c   1.000
_cell.angle_alpha   90.00
_cell.angle_beta   90.00
_cell.angle_gamma   90.00
#
_symmetry.space_group_name_H-M   'P 1'
#
loop_
_entity.id
_entity.type
_entity.pdbx_description
1 polymer ?
#
loop_
_entity_poly.entity_id
_entity_poly.type
_entity_poly.pdbx_seq_one_letter_code
_entity_poly.pdbx_strand_id
1 'polypeptide(L)'
;MDAGANSTQIHDTASAVEKAQLLQLFETFGSANIPEDGSRYLAMHPKGYADLFNINEFASSDFVGEQNLPFAGGMTMKEFLGFKIFSTSAITAGKNMAYHTSSIGLGINSDVSTEINYVPQKASHLATSMMSMGATVIDDNGVYEVLDNNT
;
A
#
# COMPACT_ATOMS: atom_id res chain seq x y z
N MET A 1 -10.56 -0.24 3.38
CA MET A 1 -10.23 -1.30 4.33
C MET A 1 -9.69 -0.61 5.56
N ASP A 2 -10.45 -0.55 6.64
CA ASP A 2 -9.85 -0.26 7.93
C ASP A 2 -9.15 -1.53 8.37
N ALA A 3 -7.83 -1.51 8.43
CA ALA A 3 -7.07 -2.56 9.08
C ALA A 3 -7.48 -2.52 10.56
N GLY A 4 -8.25 -3.54 10.99
CA GLY A 4 -8.72 -3.63 12.35
C GLY A 4 -7.55 -3.63 13.32
N ALA A 5 -7.60 -2.68 14.21
CA ALA A 5 -7.05 -2.61 15.56
C ALA A 5 -5.76 -3.39 15.80
N ASN A 6 -4.65 -2.86 15.55
CA ASN A 6 -3.39 -2.87 16.26
C ASN A 6 -2.20 -2.47 15.38
N SER A 7 -2.44 -1.74 14.31
CA SER A 7 -1.34 -1.14 13.56
C SER A 7 -0.66 -0.14 14.47
N THR A 8 0.57 -0.42 14.84
CA THR A 8 1.41 0.57 15.51
C THR A 8 1.49 1.78 14.57
N GLN A 9 0.93 2.90 15.02
CA GLN A 9 0.85 4.11 14.22
C GLN A 9 2.19 4.85 14.32
N ILE A 10 2.80 5.12 13.18
CA ILE A 10 3.90 6.06 13.09
C ILE A 10 3.25 7.42 12.87
N HIS A 11 3.20 8.20 13.94
CA HIS A 11 2.53 9.49 13.97
C HIS A 11 3.58 10.60 13.85
N ASP A 12 3.42 11.46 12.85
CA ASP A 12 4.10 12.74 12.85
C ASP A 12 3.06 13.87 12.77
N THR A 13 3.37 14.98 13.42
CA THR A 13 2.56 16.21 13.38
C THR A 13 2.80 17.03 12.11
N ALA A 14 3.65 16.55 11.22
CA ALA A 14 3.95 17.18 9.95
C ALA A 14 2.75 17.14 8.99
N SER A 15 2.62 18.20 8.20
CA SER A 15 1.54 18.32 7.20
C SER A 15 1.76 17.48 5.94
N ALA A 16 2.91 16.82 5.83
CA ALA A 16 3.33 16.06 4.66
C ALA A 16 4.17 14.85 5.08
N VAL A 17 4.30 13.87 4.20
CA VAL A 17 5.21 12.74 4.43
C VAL A 17 6.64 13.22 4.38
N GLU A 18 7.37 13.04 5.49
CA GLU A 18 8.75 13.46 5.64
C GLU A 18 9.73 12.27 5.65
N LYS A 19 11.00 12.57 5.34
CA LYS A 19 12.11 11.60 5.41
C LYS A 19 12.21 10.94 6.77
N ALA A 20 11.95 11.68 7.86
CA ALA A 20 12.00 11.18 9.22
C ALA A 20 11.05 10.00 9.45
N GLN A 21 9.84 10.06 8.91
CA GLN A 21 8.84 8.99 9.00
C GLN A 21 9.30 7.74 8.25
N LEU A 22 9.91 7.89 7.06
CA LEU A 22 10.42 6.76 6.28
C LEU A 22 11.60 6.07 6.99
N LEU A 23 12.48 6.85 7.63
CA LEU A 23 13.58 6.31 8.43
C LEU A 23 13.08 5.59 9.68
N GLN A 24 12.09 6.15 10.37
CA GLN A 24 11.45 5.52 11.52
C GLN A 24 10.75 4.22 11.12
N LEU A 25 10.08 4.20 9.96
CA LEU A 25 9.47 3.01 9.40
C LEU A 25 10.52 1.91 9.14
N PHE A 26 11.64 2.28 8.53
CA PHE A 26 12.75 1.35 8.28
C PHE A 26 13.31 0.77 9.59
N GLU A 27 13.55 1.62 10.59
CA GLU A 27 14.04 1.20 11.92
C GLU A 27 13.04 0.26 12.60
N THR A 28 11.74 0.57 12.53
CA THR A 28 10.69 -0.22 13.16
C THR A 28 10.58 -1.61 12.55
N PHE A 29 10.63 -1.73 11.22
CA PHE A 29 10.64 -3.01 10.52
C PHE A 29 11.92 -3.83 10.83
N GLY A 30 13.07 -3.15 10.93
CA GLY A 30 14.33 -3.78 11.32
C GLY A 30 14.28 -4.30 12.77
N SER A 31 13.75 -3.51 13.70
CA SER A 31 13.59 -3.88 15.12
C SER A 31 12.62 -5.04 15.32
N ALA A 32 11.60 -5.16 14.48
CA ALA A 32 10.65 -6.26 14.48
C ALA A 32 11.18 -7.53 13.79
N ASN A 33 12.42 -7.52 13.29
CA ASN A 33 13.04 -8.62 12.53
C ASN A 33 12.22 -9.04 11.29
N ILE A 34 11.53 -8.12 10.65
CA ILE A 34 10.82 -8.38 9.40
C ILE A 34 11.85 -8.53 8.28
N PRO A 35 11.79 -9.60 7.45
CA PRO A 35 12.77 -9.85 6.39
C PRO A 35 12.91 -8.71 5.38
N GLU A 36 14.14 -8.51 4.88
CA GLU A 36 14.43 -7.60 3.76
C GLU A 36 14.61 -8.39 2.46
N ASP A 37 13.58 -9.12 2.09
CA ASP A 37 13.54 -9.99 0.91
C ASP A 37 12.95 -9.30 -0.33
N GLY A 38 12.76 -7.97 -0.27
CA GLY A 38 12.09 -7.20 -1.32
C GLY A 38 10.57 -7.34 -1.33
N SER A 39 9.99 -7.90 -0.27
CA SER A 39 8.54 -8.07 -0.11
C SER A 39 7.91 -7.07 0.86
N ARG A 40 8.64 -5.99 1.17
CA ARG A 40 8.12 -4.84 1.93
C ARG A 40 7.45 -3.86 0.98
N TYR A 41 6.24 -3.47 1.28
CA TYR A 41 5.44 -2.56 0.48
C TYR A 41 4.99 -1.36 1.29
N LEU A 42 4.94 -0.20 0.63
CA LEU A 42 4.36 1.02 1.17
C LEU A 42 3.28 1.51 0.19
N ALA A 43 2.03 1.28 0.56
CA ALA A 43 0.88 1.76 -0.17
C ALA A 43 0.55 3.18 0.30
N MET A 44 0.51 4.13 -0.62
CA MET A 44 0.29 5.55 -0.31
C MET A 44 -0.91 6.11 -1.07
N HIS A 45 -1.60 7.05 -0.44
CA HIS A 45 -2.56 7.88 -1.17
C HIS A 45 -1.80 8.77 -2.18
N PRO A 46 -2.37 9.10 -3.36
CA PRO A 46 -1.71 9.94 -4.37
C PRO A 46 -1.17 11.26 -3.83
N LYS A 47 -1.84 11.85 -2.84
CA LYS A 47 -1.42 13.09 -2.18
C LYS A 47 -0.12 12.88 -1.38
N GLY A 48 -0.06 11.84 -0.52
CA GLY A 48 1.15 11.47 0.22
C GLY A 48 2.30 11.03 -0.70
N TYR A 49 1.96 10.36 -1.82
CA TYR A 49 2.97 10.01 -2.82
C TYR A 49 3.59 11.26 -3.47
N ALA A 50 2.80 12.31 -3.70
CA ALA A 50 3.30 13.57 -4.24
C ALA A 50 4.27 14.27 -3.27
N ASP A 51 4.09 14.12 -1.95
CA ASP A 51 4.96 14.71 -0.94
C ASP A 51 6.38 14.10 -0.97
N LEU A 52 6.52 12.85 -1.43
CA LEU A 52 7.84 12.22 -1.58
C LEU A 52 8.74 12.98 -2.55
N PHE A 53 8.18 13.69 -3.54
CA PHE A 53 8.96 14.51 -4.47
C PHE A 53 9.61 15.73 -3.82
N ASN A 54 9.16 16.11 -2.63
CA ASN A 54 9.80 17.16 -1.83
C ASN A 54 11.02 16.65 -1.07
N ILE A 55 11.25 15.33 -1.04
CA ILE A 55 12.41 14.70 -0.40
C ILE A 55 13.53 14.61 -1.44
N ASN A 56 14.62 15.36 -1.25
CA ASN A 56 15.73 15.40 -2.20
C ASN A 56 16.34 14.02 -2.48
N GLU A 57 16.47 13.18 -1.47
CA GLU A 57 17.03 11.85 -1.59
C GLU A 57 16.15 10.88 -2.40
N PHE A 58 14.87 11.19 -2.52
CA PHE A 58 13.95 10.43 -3.37
C PHE A 58 13.88 10.99 -4.80
N ALA A 59 13.95 12.31 -4.95
CA ALA A 59 13.72 13.01 -6.21
C ALA A 59 14.98 13.30 -7.03
N SER A 60 16.15 13.38 -6.39
CA SER A 60 17.40 13.79 -7.06
C SER A 60 18.14 12.61 -7.68
N SER A 61 18.67 12.84 -8.90
CA SER A 61 19.52 11.87 -9.61
C SER A 61 20.80 11.53 -8.87
N ASP A 62 21.31 12.46 -8.05
CA ASP A 62 22.54 12.26 -7.28
C ASP A 62 22.44 11.11 -6.27
N PHE A 63 21.21 10.85 -5.78
CA PHE A 63 20.95 9.81 -4.77
C PHE A 63 20.31 8.55 -5.36
N VAL A 64 19.44 8.70 -6.38
CA VAL A 64 18.64 7.59 -6.93
C VAL A 64 19.21 7.03 -8.22
N GLY A 65 20.12 7.78 -8.88
CA GLY A 65 20.66 7.48 -10.21
C GLY A 65 19.71 7.89 -11.33
N GLU A 66 20.28 8.23 -12.50
CA GLU A 66 19.52 8.78 -13.64
C GLU A 66 18.39 7.86 -14.16
N GLN A 67 18.58 6.54 -14.06
CA GLN A 67 17.61 5.56 -14.58
C GLN A 67 16.40 5.36 -13.65
N ASN A 68 16.49 5.77 -12.41
CA ASN A 68 15.47 5.54 -11.37
C ASN A 68 14.71 6.80 -10.96
N LEU A 69 14.87 7.89 -11.71
CA LEU A 69 14.17 9.13 -11.40
C LEU A 69 12.65 8.93 -11.43
N PRO A 70 11.94 9.22 -10.34
CA PRO A 70 10.51 9.02 -10.26
C PRO A 70 9.73 9.90 -11.24
N PHE A 71 10.25 11.07 -11.59
CA PHE A 71 9.65 11.96 -12.60
C PHE A 71 9.71 11.41 -14.04
N ALA A 72 10.72 10.60 -14.37
CA ALA A 72 10.90 10.09 -15.73
C ALA A 72 9.98 8.90 -16.04
N GLY A 73 9.57 8.14 -15.05
CA GLY A 73 8.80 6.90 -15.20
C GLY A 73 7.32 6.98 -14.84
N GLY A 74 6.82 8.13 -14.41
CA GLY A 74 5.44 8.28 -13.93
C GLY A 74 5.20 7.53 -12.62
N MET A 75 3.92 7.19 -12.35
CA MET A 75 3.50 6.49 -11.12
C MET A 75 3.81 4.99 -11.12
N THR A 76 5.00 4.60 -11.57
CA THR A 76 5.46 3.22 -11.48
C THR A 76 5.91 2.94 -10.05
N MET A 77 5.77 1.68 -9.61
CA MET A 77 6.29 1.23 -8.33
C MET A 77 7.79 1.52 -8.24
N LYS A 78 8.20 2.27 -7.21
CA LYS A 78 9.58 2.65 -6.94
C LYS A 78 10.06 1.99 -5.67
N GLU A 79 11.35 1.65 -5.63
CA GLU A 79 11.97 1.09 -4.45
C GLU A 79 12.81 2.16 -3.74
N PHE A 80 12.55 2.34 -2.45
CA PHE A 80 13.27 3.27 -1.60
C PHE A 80 13.38 2.70 -0.19
N LEU A 81 14.58 2.68 0.38
CA LEU A 81 14.88 2.09 1.70
C LEU A 81 14.36 0.64 1.85
N GLY A 82 14.41 -0.17 0.77
CA GLY A 82 13.93 -1.55 0.79
C GLY A 82 12.40 -1.69 0.75
N PHE A 83 11.65 -0.58 0.63
CA PHE A 83 10.20 -0.59 0.44
C PHE A 83 9.85 -0.35 -1.02
N LYS A 84 8.95 -1.15 -1.54
CA LYS A 84 8.29 -0.91 -2.82
C LYS A 84 7.12 0.03 -2.63
N ILE A 85 7.30 1.27 -3.06
CA ILE A 85 6.30 2.34 -2.89
C ILE A 85 5.40 2.38 -4.11
N PHE A 86 4.09 2.38 -3.88
CA PHE A 86 3.09 2.54 -4.93
C PHE A 86 1.92 3.40 -4.45
N SER A 87 1.26 4.05 -5.41
CA SER A 87 0.12 4.91 -5.15
C SER A 87 -1.19 4.19 -5.42
N THR A 88 -2.16 4.35 -4.52
CA THR A 88 -3.52 3.84 -4.68
C THR A 88 -4.56 4.79 -4.08
N SER A 89 -5.66 4.98 -4.78
CA SER A 89 -6.80 5.77 -4.29
C SER A 89 -7.74 4.98 -3.35
N ALA A 90 -7.46 3.69 -3.13
CA ALA A 90 -8.25 2.86 -2.21
C ALA A 90 -7.98 3.16 -0.73
N ILE A 91 -6.91 3.90 -0.45
CA ILE A 91 -6.51 4.32 0.90
C ILE A 91 -7.05 5.74 1.14
N THR A 92 -7.55 5.99 2.34
CA THR A 92 -7.99 7.32 2.76
C THR A 92 -6.81 8.29 2.77
N ALA A 93 -7.00 9.52 2.33
CA ALA A 93 -5.99 10.57 2.44
C ALA A 93 -5.54 10.74 3.89
N GLY A 94 -4.25 10.96 4.10
CA GLY A 94 -3.67 11.05 5.43
C GLY A 94 -3.31 9.72 6.09
N LYS A 95 -3.64 8.59 5.45
CA LYS A 95 -3.33 7.26 5.96
C LYS A 95 -2.55 6.48 4.89
N ASN A 96 -1.30 6.20 5.17
CA ASN A 96 -0.46 5.36 4.31
C ASN A 96 -0.18 4.06 5.04
N MET A 97 -0.06 2.96 4.32
CA MET A 97 0.09 1.65 4.93
C MET A 97 1.36 0.96 4.45
N ALA A 98 2.23 0.64 5.40
CA ALA A 98 3.41 -0.17 5.17
C ALA A 98 3.15 -1.60 5.63
N TYR A 99 3.51 -2.58 4.82
CA TYR A 99 3.31 -3.98 5.16
C TYR A 99 4.34 -4.90 4.50
N HIS A 100 4.54 -6.04 5.13
CA HIS A 100 5.25 -7.17 4.54
C HIS A 100 4.24 -8.22 4.07
N THR A 101 4.50 -8.87 2.93
CA THR A 101 3.56 -9.84 2.35
C THR A 101 3.23 -11.02 3.25
N SER A 102 4.18 -11.49 4.06
CA SER A 102 3.92 -12.59 4.99
C SER A 102 2.99 -12.24 6.15
N SER A 103 2.81 -10.93 6.42
CA SER A 103 1.99 -10.46 7.54
C SER A 103 0.51 -10.34 7.19
N ILE A 104 0.16 -10.50 5.91
CA ILE A 104 -1.21 -10.42 5.43
C ILE A 104 -1.62 -11.76 4.81
N GLY A 105 -2.72 -12.33 5.30
CA GLY A 105 -3.34 -13.52 4.73
C GLY A 105 -4.52 -13.18 3.83
N LEU A 106 -4.56 -13.79 2.65
CA LEU A 106 -5.69 -13.75 1.74
C LEU A 106 -6.35 -15.12 1.67
N GLY A 107 -7.60 -15.21 2.10
CA GLY A 107 -8.42 -16.40 1.96
C GLY A 107 -9.41 -16.25 0.79
N ILE A 108 -9.40 -17.18 -0.15
CA ILE A 108 -10.36 -17.25 -1.25
C ILE A 108 -11.25 -18.47 -0.98
N ASN A 109 -12.51 -18.21 -0.64
CA ASN A 109 -13.50 -19.27 -0.40
C ASN A 109 -14.12 -19.76 -1.73
N SER A 110 -14.44 -18.84 -2.63
CA SER A 110 -14.98 -19.14 -3.94
C SER A 110 -14.31 -18.24 -4.98
N ASP A 111 -13.76 -18.85 -5.99
CA ASP A 111 -13.22 -18.15 -7.15
C ASP A 111 -14.37 -17.56 -8.00
N VAL A 112 -14.03 -16.75 -9.00
CA VAL A 112 -15.02 -16.12 -9.87
C VAL A 112 -15.84 -17.20 -10.59
N SER A 113 -17.13 -17.29 -10.26
CA SER A 113 -18.08 -18.16 -10.92
C SER A 113 -19.12 -17.30 -11.64
N THR A 114 -19.31 -17.56 -12.92
CA THR A 114 -20.27 -16.81 -13.74
C THR A 114 -21.35 -17.78 -14.26
N GLU A 115 -22.60 -17.45 -13.96
CA GLU A 115 -23.76 -18.18 -14.44
C GLU A 115 -24.58 -17.30 -15.37
N ILE A 116 -25.02 -17.87 -16.49
CA ILE A 116 -25.91 -17.20 -17.45
C ILE A 116 -27.24 -17.93 -17.47
N ASN A 117 -28.27 -17.25 -16.97
CA ASN A 117 -29.63 -17.78 -16.89
C ASN A 117 -30.56 -17.01 -17.81
N TYR A 118 -31.44 -17.72 -18.51
CA TYR A 118 -32.50 -17.11 -19.30
C TYR A 118 -33.66 -16.70 -18.40
N VAL A 119 -34.07 -15.43 -18.48
CA VAL A 119 -35.22 -14.89 -17.74
C VAL A 119 -36.43 -14.76 -18.68
N PRO A 120 -37.39 -15.72 -18.67
CA PRO A 120 -38.48 -15.76 -19.65
C PRO A 120 -39.42 -14.52 -19.55
N GLN A 121 -39.58 -13.97 -18.37
CA GLN A 121 -40.45 -12.78 -18.13
C GLN A 121 -39.95 -11.51 -18.81
N LYS A 122 -38.63 -11.44 -19.13
CA LYS A 122 -37.99 -10.28 -19.76
C LYS A 122 -37.43 -10.59 -21.13
N ALA A 123 -37.57 -11.84 -21.61
CA ALA A 123 -36.97 -12.34 -22.84
C ALA A 123 -35.47 -11.97 -22.98
N SER A 124 -34.73 -12.07 -21.88
CA SER A 124 -33.33 -11.66 -21.77
C SER A 124 -32.48 -12.67 -21.01
N HIS A 125 -31.17 -12.62 -21.19
CA HIS A 125 -30.21 -13.42 -20.43
C HIS A 125 -29.68 -12.59 -19.25
N LEU A 126 -29.70 -13.18 -18.04
CA LEU A 126 -29.08 -12.64 -16.86
C LEU A 126 -27.73 -13.29 -16.63
N ALA A 127 -26.66 -12.52 -16.67
CA ALA A 127 -25.33 -12.97 -16.28
C ALA A 127 -25.09 -12.56 -14.83
N THR A 128 -24.83 -13.52 -13.94
CA THR A 128 -24.50 -13.29 -12.54
C THR A 128 -23.08 -13.78 -12.30
N SER A 129 -22.23 -12.91 -11.79
CA SER A 129 -20.86 -13.24 -11.39
C SER A 129 -20.71 -13.07 -9.89
N MET A 130 -20.19 -14.10 -9.22
CA MET A 130 -19.98 -14.11 -7.77
C MET A 130 -18.56 -14.54 -7.44
N MET A 131 -17.99 -13.91 -6.42
CA MET A 131 -16.71 -14.24 -5.82
C MET A 131 -16.77 -13.99 -4.32
N SER A 132 -16.13 -14.86 -3.53
CA SER A 132 -16.03 -14.69 -2.08
C SER A 132 -14.57 -14.78 -1.64
N MET A 133 -14.06 -13.69 -1.10
CA MET A 133 -12.70 -13.60 -0.57
C MET A 133 -12.67 -12.77 0.71
N GLY A 134 -11.66 -12.99 1.53
CA GLY A 134 -11.38 -12.19 2.72
C GLY A 134 -9.88 -12.04 2.92
N ALA A 135 -9.48 -10.92 3.50
CA ALA A 135 -8.09 -10.68 3.90
C ALA A 135 -8.05 -10.36 5.39
N THR A 136 -6.98 -10.82 6.04
CA THR A 136 -6.74 -10.54 7.47
C THR A 136 -5.26 -10.31 7.72
N VAL A 137 -4.95 -9.55 8.76
CA VAL A 137 -3.58 -9.43 9.26
C VAL A 137 -3.29 -10.69 10.11
N ILE A 138 -2.19 -11.36 9.82
CA ILE A 138 -1.72 -12.55 10.54
C ILE A 138 -0.69 -12.14 11.59
N ASP A 139 0.19 -11.21 11.25
CA ASP A 139 1.24 -10.70 12.13
C ASP A 139 1.19 -9.17 12.18
N ASP A 140 0.80 -8.65 13.34
CA ASP A 140 0.66 -7.21 13.58
C ASP A 140 2.02 -6.47 13.52
N ASN A 141 3.13 -7.17 13.78
CA ASN A 141 4.46 -6.57 13.73
C ASN A 141 4.93 -6.24 12.31
N GLY A 142 4.29 -6.79 11.30
CA GLY A 142 4.63 -6.53 9.90
C GLY A 142 3.65 -5.62 9.18
N VAL A 143 2.77 -4.91 9.90
CA VAL A 143 1.82 -3.95 9.33
C VAL A 143 1.82 -2.67 10.16
N TYR A 144 2.15 -1.53 9.52
CA TYR A 144 2.21 -0.23 10.16
C TYR A 144 1.41 0.81 9.38
N GLU A 145 0.71 1.66 10.09
CA GLU A 145 0.02 2.82 9.53
C GLU A 145 0.91 4.06 9.68
N VAL A 146 1.25 4.69 8.57
CA VAL A 146 2.00 5.95 8.53
C VAL A 146 0.99 7.06 8.32
N LEU A 147 0.78 7.84 9.36
CA LEU A 147 -0.16 8.96 9.35
C LEU A 147 0.55 10.23 8.91
N ASP A 148 -0.02 10.90 7.94
CA ASP A 148 0.28 12.28 7.61
C ASP A 148 -0.97 13.14 7.87
N ASN A 149 -0.78 14.42 8.14
CA ASN A 149 -1.88 15.34 8.40
C ASN A 149 -2.47 15.93 7.12
N ASN A 150 -2.37 15.19 6.03
CA ASN A 150 -2.68 15.60 4.67
C ASN A 150 -4.14 15.28 4.30
N THR A 151 -5.08 15.79 5.09
CA THR A 151 -6.54 15.64 4.90
C THR A 151 -7.09 16.56 3.79
#